data_903002c423d4ab5d4ea749ad642956f6
#
_entry.id   903002c423d4ab5d4ea749ad642956f6
#
_cell.length_a   1.000
_cell.length_b   1.000
_cell.length_c   1.000
_cell.angle_alpha   90.00
_cell.angle_beta   90.00
_cell.angle_gamma   90.00
#
_symmetry.space_group_name_H-M   'P 1'
#
loop_
_entity.id
_entity.type
_entity.pdbx_description
1 polymer ?
#
loop_
_entity_poly.entity_id
_entity_poly.type
_entity_poly.pdbx_seq_one_letter_code
_entity_poly.pdbx_strand_id
1 'polypeptide(L)'
;KKAIEQGKIIRHTIRVDDVDFEVTATPVFGDEKETEIIGGLLRFENITEKLKMNRMLQEAKEKAEESNRLKSAFLANMSHEIRTPLNAIVGFSEMVCQTEEEEEKQEFVKIISSNNILLLQLIDDILDLSKIEAGTMEFTFAQTDINELMEGICRQMQEKNSSPDVQIVFTERANQCIINTDRIRLSQVIINFTNNALKFTSKGSIEMGYRIEEASDEIYFYVKDTGIGIPADKIDKVFERFVKLNSFIKGTGLGLAICRVIVERLGGVIGAESKEGEGSCFWFKIPRTENIEK
;
A
#
# COMPACT_ATOMS: atom_id res chain seq x y z
N LYS A 1 -36.36 21.77 -36.94
CA LYS A 1 -36.33 23.09 -37.62
C LYS A 1 -34.93 23.38 -38.19
N LYS A 2 -33.85 23.39 -37.36
CA LYS A 2 -32.47 23.66 -37.81
C LYS A 2 -31.95 22.70 -38.91
N ALA A 3 -32.29 21.40 -38.86
CA ALA A 3 -31.87 20.43 -39.87
C ALA A 3 -32.50 20.75 -41.25
N ILE A 4 -33.77 21.18 -41.24
CA ILE A 4 -34.51 21.60 -42.46
C ILE A 4 -33.92 22.93 -42.97
N GLU A 5 -33.68 23.88 -42.09
CA GLU A 5 -33.11 25.19 -42.47
C GLU A 5 -31.68 25.12 -43.03
N GLN A 6 -30.88 24.13 -42.57
CA GLN A 6 -29.46 23.99 -42.96
C GLN A 6 -29.21 22.91 -44.03
N GLY A 7 -30.20 22.11 -44.38
CA GLY A 7 -30.02 21.01 -45.31
C GLY A 7 -29.06 19.93 -44.84
N LYS A 8 -28.84 19.81 -43.51
CA LYS A 8 -27.84 18.89 -42.92
C LYS A 8 -28.45 17.95 -41.88
N ILE A 9 -27.89 16.76 -41.76
CA ILE A 9 -28.24 15.82 -40.70
C ILE A 9 -27.77 16.39 -39.36
N ILE A 10 -28.69 16.50 -38.40
CA ILE A 10 -28.40 16.96 -37.05
C ILE A 10 -28.68 15.82 -36.07
N ARG A 11 -27.76 15.57 -35.16
CA ARG A 11 -27.90 14.59 -34.06
C ARG A 11 -27.85 15.30 -32.73
N HIS A 12 -28.78 14.92 -31.86
CA HIS A 12 -28.82 15.40 -30.46
C HIS A 12 -29.19 14.26 -29.54
N THR A 13 -28.56 14.27 -28.34
CA THR A 13 -28.99 13.39 -27.26
C THR A 13 -29.95 14.15 -26.36
N ILE A 14 -31.09 13.52 -26.07
CA ILE A 14 -32.11 14.03 -25.14
C ILE A 14 -32.39 12.97 -24.07
N ARG A 15 -32.78 13.39 -22.88
CA ARG A 15 -33.23 12.51 -21.82
C ARG A 15 -34.69 12.73 -21.52
N VAL A 16 -35.47 11.65 -21.52
CA VAL A 16 -36.91 11.66 -21.24
C VAL A 16 -37.17 10.50 -20.26
N ASP A 17 -37.73 10.78 -19.10
CA ASP A 17 -38.09 9.79 -18.07
C ASP A 17 -37.00 8.74 -17.80
N ASP A 18 -35.78 9.23 -17.54
CA ASP A 18 -34.58 8.39 -17.30
C ASP A 18 -34.10 7.51 -18.47
N VAL A 19 -34.64 7.73 -19.67
CA VAL A 19 -34.21 7.08 -20.91
C VAL A 19 -33.46 8.09 -21.78
N ASP A 20 -32.27 7.73 -22.22
CA ASP A 20 -31.45 8.54 -23.11
C ASP A 20 -31.74 8.16 -24.57
N PHE A 21 -32.18 9.14 -25.37
CA PHE A 21 -32.44 8.97 -26.79
C PHE A 21 -31.47 9.77 -27.65
N GLU A 22 -30.93 9.13 -28.69
CA GLU A 22 -30.32 9.86 -29.81
C GLU A 22 -31.41 10.23 -30.82
N VAL A 23 -31.61 11.52 -31.04
CA VAL A 23 -32.56 12.04 -32.01
C VAL A 23 -31.77 12.50 -33.23
N THR A 24 -31.96 11.81 -34.34
CA THR A 24 -31.38 12.18 -35.63
C THR A 24 -32.46 12.84 -36.51
N ALA A 25 -32.22 14.10 -36.90
CA ALA A 25 -33.06 14.83 -37.84
C ALA A 25 -32.39 14.86 -39.21
N THR A 26 -33.03 14.27 -40.19
CA THR A 26 -32.54 14.19 -41.58
C THR A 26 -33.47 14.98 -42.49
N PRO A 27 -32.96 15.94 -43.30
CA PRO A 27 -33.78 16.61 -44.29
C PRO A 27 -34.20 15.64 -45.41
N VAL A 28 -35.40 15.80 -45.92
CA VAL A 28 -35.93 15.06 -47.09
C VAL A 28 -36.02 16.02 -48.23
N PHE A 29 -35.38 15.68 -49.34
CA PHE A 29 -35.36 16.49 -50.57
C PHE A 29 -36.37 15.98 -51.58
N GLY A 30 -36.97 16.89 -52.30
CA GLY A 30 -38.01 16.57 -53.35
C GLY A 30 -37.42 16.35 -54.73
N ASP A 31 -36.11 16.67 -54.88
CA ASP A 31 -35.45 16.59 -56.17
C ASP A 31 -34.10 15.83 -56.05
N GLU A 32 -33.60 15.23 -57.12
CA GLU A 32 -32.34 14.50 -57.18
C GLU A 32 -31.10 15.42 -56.99
N LYS A 33 -31.29 16.74 -57.11
CA LYS A 33 -30.20 17.73 -56.96
C LYS A 33 -30.07 18.28 -55.54
N GLU A 34 -30.87 17.76 -54.58
CA GLU A 34 -30.89 18.18 -53.18
C GLU A 34 -31.06 19.70 -52.98
N THR A 35 -31.86 20.33 -53.87
CA THR A 35 -32.06 21.79 -53.86
C THR A 35 -33.33 22.20 -53.13
N GLU A 36 -34.36 21.35 -53.09
CA GLU A 36 -35.67 21.65 -52.48
C GLU A 36 -35.95 20.70 -51.30
N ILE A 37 -35.98 21.24 -50.08
CA ILE A 37 -36.33 20.47 -48.89
C ILE A 37 -37.84 20.43 -48.72
N ILE A 38 -38.45 19.26 -48.91
CA ILE A 38 -39.90 19.04 -48.81
C ILE A 38 -40.36 18.57 -47.43
N GLY A 39 -39.35 18.17 -46.53
CA GLY A 39 -39.70 17.71 -45.20
C GLY A 39 -38.50 17.32 -44.38
N GLY A 40 -38.72 16.65 -43.26
CA GLY A 40 -37.67 16.11 -42.40
C GLY A 40 -38.09 14.80 -41.70
N LEU A 41 -37.18 13.88 -41.62
CA LEU A 41 -37.33 12.61 -40.88
C LEU A 41 -36.70 12.73 -39.52
N LEU A 42 -37.44 12.37 -38.47
CA LEU A 42 -36.90 12.23 -37.13
C LEU A 42 -36.79 10.74 -36.79
N ARG A 43 -35.57 10.32 -36.39
CA ARG A 43 -35.31 8.99 -35.85
C ARG A 43 -34.97 9.12 -34.39
N PHE A 44 -35.62 8.33 -33.55
CA PHE A 44 -35.34 8.21 -32.14
C PHE A 44 -34.73 6.84 -31.90
N GLU A 45 -33.57 6.80 -31.26
CA GLU A 45 -32.90 5.57 -30.89
C GLU A 45 -32.61 5.61 -29.38
N ASN A 46 -33.10 4.60 -28.66
CA ASN A 46 -32.77 4.45 -27.22
C ASN A 46 -31.30 4.04 -27.06
N ILE A 47 -30.52 4.92 -26.49
CA ILE A 47 -29.07 4.73 -26.28
C ILE A 47 -28.69 4.55 -24.82
N THR A 48 -29.67 4.35 -23.93
CA THR A 48 -29.43 4.26 -22.46
C THR A 48 -28.46 3.16 -22.10
N GLU A 49 -28.66 1.95 -22.63
CA GLU A 49 -27.74 0.83 -22.38
C GLU A 49 -26.37 1.07 -23.00
N LYS A 50 -26.32 1.64 -24.20
CA LYS A 50 -25.06 1.98 -24.88
C LYS A 50 -24.24 2.99 -24.05
N LEU A 51 -24.90 4.03 -23.52
CA LEU A 51 -24.24 5.03 -22.67
C LEU A 51 -23.78 4.43 -21.33
N LYS A 52 -24.61 3.57 -20.71
CA LYS A 52 -24.20 2.84 -19.49
C LYS A 52 -22.97 1.96 -19.74
N MET A 53 -23.01 1.18 -20.81
CA MET A 53 -21.90 0.29 -21.19
C MET A 53 -20.61 1.08 -21.47
N ASN A 54 -20.71 2.18 -22.23
CA ASN A 54 -19.57 3.04 -22.53
C ASN A 54 -18.97 3.65 -21.24
N ARG A 55 -19.82 4.07 -20.29
CA ARG A 55 -19.34 4.58 -18.99
C ARG A 55 -18.60 3.51 -18.20
N MET A 56 -19.18 2.32 -18.09
CA MET A 56 -18.54 1.18 -17.40
C MET A 56 -17.22 0.79 -18.08
N LEU A 57 -17.17 0.80 -19.41
CA LEU A 57 -15.94 0.51 -20.16
C LEU A 57 -14.87 1.58 -19.92
N GLN A 58 -15.27 2.85 -19.91
CA GLN A 58 -14.36 3.96 -19.64
C GLN A 58 -13.78 3.87 -18.21
N GLU A 59 -14.63 3.62 -17.20
CA GLU A 59 -14.19 3.44 -15.80
C GLU A 59 -13.27 2.22 -15.65
N ALA A 60 -13.58 1.10 -16.32
CA ALA A 60 -12.73 -0.09 -16.32
C ALA A 60 -11.38 0.19 -16.99
N LYS A 61 -11.37 0.92 -18.11
CA LYS A 61 -10.15 1.34 -18.81
C LYS A 61 -9.28 2.23 -17.95
N GLU A 62 -9.85 3.25 -17.32
CA GLU A 62 -9.11 4.16 -16.44
C GLU A 62 -8.49 3.42 -15.25
N LYS A 63 -9.23 2.50 -14.62
CA LYS A 63 -8.69 1.63 -13.55
C LYS A 63 -7.54 0.75 -14.05
N ALA A 64 -7.68 0.17 -15.25
CA ALA A 64 -6.64 -0.67 -15.82
C ALA A 64 -5.38 0.13 -16.19
N GLU A 65 -5.53 1.32 -16.76
CA GLU A 65 -4.42 2.22 -17.09
C GLU A 65 -3.69 2.70 -15.83
N GLU A 66 -4.42 3.07 -14.78
CA GLU A 66 -3.83 3.47 -13.49
C GLU A 66 -3.09 2.29 -12.84
N SER A 67 -3.68 1.09 -12.84
CA SER A 67 -3.02 -0.12 -12.34
C SER A 67 -1.72 -0.41 -13.10
N ASN A 68 -1.72 -0.27 -14.43
CA ASN A 68 -0.54 -0.51 -15.26
C ASN A 68 0.54 0.56 -15.04
N ARG A 69 0.14 1.82 -14.84
CA ARG A 69 1.04 2.92 -14.48
C ARG A 69 1.74 2.66 -13.14
N LEU A 70 0.96 2.26 -12.12
CA LEU A 70 1.48 1.93 -10.80
C LEU A 70 2.45 0.73 -10.88
N LYS A 71 2.11 -0.31 -11.66
CA LYS A 71 2.97 -1.48 -11.87
C LYS A 71 4.29 -1.11 -12.57
N SER A 72 4.25 -0.23 -13.56
CA SER A 72 5.45 0.23 -14.26
C SER A 72 6.36 1.07 -13.36
N ALA A 73 5.78 1.98 -12.57
CA ALA A 73 6.50 2.76 -11.57
C ALA A 73 7.12 1.86 -10.49
N PHE A 74 6.41 0.80 -10.08
CA PHE A 74 6.92 -0.22 -9.19
C PHE A 74 8.19 -0.89 -9.71
N LEU A 75 8.15 -1.44 -10.93
CA LEU A 75 9.30 -2.13 -11.52
C LEU A 75 10.52 -1.21 -11.67
N ALA A 76 10.29 0.07 -12.02
CA ALA A 76 11.35 1.06 -12.11
C ALA A 76 11.97 1.34 -10.73
N ASN A 77 11.16 1.55 -9.72
CA ASN A 77 11.61 1.79 -8.35
C ASN A 77 12.34 0.57 -7.78
N MET A 78 11.82 -0.64 -7.99
CA MET A 78 12.46 -1.89 -7.55
C MET A 78 13.83 -2.09 -8.18
N SER A 79 13.96 -1.81 -9.49
CA SER A 79 15.25 -1.89 -10.16
C SER A 79 16.28 -0.93 -9.54
N HIS A 80 15.87 0.25 -9.12
CA HIS A 80 16.73 1.21 -8.46
C HIS A 80 17.09 0.78 -7.03
N GLU A 81 16.09 0.33 -6.25
CA GLU A 81 16.29 -0.12 -4.86
C GLU A 81 17.16 -1.39 -4.77
N ILE A 82 17.12 -2.28 -5.77
CA ILE A 82 18.00 -3.44 -5.90
C ILE A 82 19.42 -3.03 -6.31
N ARG A 83 19.53 -2.10 -7.27
CA ARG A 83 20.84 -1.70 -7.83
C ARG A 83 21.73 -1.02 -6.79
N THR A 84 21.16 -0.18 -5.92
CA THR A 84 21.92 0.57 -4.91
C THR A 84 22.69 -0.33 -3.95
N PRO A 85 22.06 -1.28 -3.20
CA PRO A 85 22.77 -2.20 -2.34
C PRO A 85 23.69 -3.15 -3.12
N LEU A 86 23.28 -3.59 -4.32
CA LEU A 86 24.12 -4.45 -5.14
C LEU A 86 25.43 -3.77 -5.55
N ASN A 87 25.37 -2.51 -5.99
CA ASN A 87 26.57 -1.74 -6.34
C ASN A 87 27.46 -1.51 -5.11
N ALA A 88 26.87 -1.29 -3.94
CA ALA A 88 27.65 -1.19 -2.69
C ALA A 88 28.36 -2.52 -2.35
N ILE A 89 27.64 -3.66 -2.46
CA ILE A 89 28.25 -4.98 -2.23
C ILE A 89 29.43 -5.20 -3.18
N VAL A 90 29.24 -4.95 -4.48
CA VAL A 90 30.30 -5.13 -5.49
C VAL A 90 31.48 -4.21 -5.23
N GLY A 91 31.25 -2.90 -5.05
CA GLY A 91 32.31 -1.92 -4.86
C GLY A 91 33.13 -2.18 -3.57
N PHE A 92 32.46 -2.44 -2.45
CA PHE A 92 33.15 -2.73 -1.20
C PHE A 92 33.83 -4.11 -1.21
N SER A 93 33.33 -5.10 -1.98
CA SER A 93 34.02 -6.36 -2.16
C SER A 93 35.35 -6.19 -2.90
N GLU A 94 35.43 -5.32 -3.90
CA GLU A 94 36.66 -4.97 -4.60
C GLU A 94 37.64 -4.27 -3.64
N MET A 95 37.14 -3.35 -2.79
CA MET A 95 37.96 -2.63 -1.80
C MET A 95 38.55 -3.56 -0.74
N VAL A 96 37.79 -4.56 -0.26
CA VAL A 96 38.30 -5.58 0.67
C VAL A 96 39.52 -6.31 0.09
N CYS A 97 39.54 -6.53 -1.24
CA CYS A 97 40.67 -7.20 -1.89
C CYS A 97 41.89 -6.28 -2.07
N GLN A 98 41.70 -4.96 -2.05
CA GLN A 98 42.74 -3.97 -2.33
C GLN A 98 43.39 -3.37 -1.07
N THR A 99 42.68 -3.37 0.08
CA THR A 99 43.22 -2.82 1.32
C THR A 99 44.03 -3.86 2.09
N GLU A 100 45.11 -3.43 2.73
CA GLU A 100 45.93 -4.26 3.61
C GLU A 100 45.53 -4.07 5.09
N GLU A 101 44.84 -2.98 5.43
CA GLU A 101 44.46 -2.64 6.79
C GLU A 101 43.26 -3.49 7.26
N GLU A 102 43.46 -4.25 8.34
CA GLU A 102 42.45 -5.19 8.86
C GLU A 102 41.22 -4.47 9.43
N GLU A 103 41.36 -3.27 9.97
CA GLU A 103 40.28 -2.46 10.49
C GLU A 103 39.37 -1.98 9.35
N GLU A 104 39.94 -1.52 8.24
CA GLU A 104 39.19 -1.13 7.02
C GLU A 104 38.47 -2.33 6.38
N LYS A 105 39.14 -3.51 6.33
CA LYS A 105 38.47 -4.73 5.84
C LYS A 105 37.23 -5.06 6.65
N GLN A 106 37.31 -4.98 7.97
CA GLN A 106 36.19 -5.26 8.84
C GLN A 106 35.03 -4.24 8.63
N GLU A 107 35.35 -2.98 8.39
CA GLU A 107 34.37 -1.97 8.07
C GLU A 107 33.67 -2.26 6.74
N PHE A 108 34.42 -2.57 5.67
CA PHE A 108 33.86 -2.93 4.38
C PHE A 108 32.99 -4.20 4.44
N VAL A 109 33.42 -5.21 5.19
CA VAL A 109 32.63 -6.44 5.43
C VAL A 109 31.30 -6.12 6.13
N LYS A 110 31.30 -5.21 7.12
CA LYS A 110 30.05 -4.75 7.76
C LYS A 110 29.11 -4.06 6.78
N ILE A 111 29.65 -3.22 5.89
CA ILE A 111 28.88 -2.55 4.85
C ILE A 111 28.29 -3.56 3.87
N ILE A 112 29.07 -4.53 3.40
CA ILE A 112 28.61 -5.61 2.53
C ILE A 112 27.48 -6.40 3.19
N SER A 113 27.70 -6.82 4.45
CA SER A 113 26.73 -7.61 5.21
C SER A 113 25.40 -6.86 5.40
N SER A 114 25.46 -5.57 5.76
CA SER A 114 24.25 -4.74 5.93
C SER A 114 23.47 -4.55 4.64
N ASN A 115 24.16 -4.37 3.50
CA ASN A 115 23.51 -4.25 2.20
C ASN A 115 22.93 -5.60 1.71
N ASN A 116 23.57 -6.71 2.07
CA ASN A 116 23.05 -8.05 1.78
C ASN A 116 21.73 -8.33 2.52
N ILE A 117 21.67 -7.99 3.82
CA ILE A 117 20.43 -8.09 4.62
C ILE A 117 19.33 -7.22 4.02
N LEU A 118 19.65 -5.99 3.62
CA LEU A 118 18.70 -5.09 2.98
C LEU A 118 18.17 -5.68 1.66
N LEU A 119 19.05 -6.28 0.83
CA LEU A 119 18.66 -6.88 -0.44
C LEU A 119 17.75 -8.09 -0.24
N LEU A 120 18.05 -8.95 0.72
CA LEU A 120 17.19 -10.08 1.08
C LEU A 120 15.80 -9.62 1.53
N GLN A 121 15.72 -8.61 2.39
CA GLN A 121 14.45 -8.04 2.82
C GLN A 121 13.64 -7.45 1.65
N LEU A 122 14.30 -6.79 0.69
CA LEU A 122 13.67 -6.31 -0.55
C LEU A 122 13.07 -7.46 -1.37
N ILE A 123 13.79 -8.55 -1.52
CA ILE A 123 13.32 -9.74 -2.25
C ILE A 123 12.10 -10.34 -1.54
N ASP A 124 12.15 -10.49 -0.23
CA ASP A 124 11.04 -11.02 0.57
C ASP A 124 9.79 -10.13 0.45
N ASP A 125 9.94 -8.81 0.54
CA ASP A 125 8.85 -7.85 0.34
C ASP A 125 8.20 -7.98 -1.06
N ILE A 126 9.02 -8.15 -2.11
CA ILE A 126 8.54 -8.35 -3.50
C ILE A 126 7.79 -9.68 -3.64
N LEU A 127 8.31 -10.76 -3.05
CA LEU A 127 7.67 -12.07 -3.07
C LEU A 127 6.34 -12.05 -2.31
N ASP A 128 6.29 -11.43 -1.13
CA ASP A 128 5.05 -11.26 -0.37
C ASP A 128 4.04 -10.44 -1.17
N LEU A 129 4.44 -9.32 -1.78
CA LEU A 129 3.55 -8.54 -2.64
C LEU A 129 3.03 -9.36 -3.83
N SER A 130 3.89 -10.15 -4.47
CA SER A 130 3.49 -11.01 -5.60
C SER A 130 2.46 -12.05 -5.17
N LYS A 131 2.63 -12.68 -3.98
CA LYS A 131 1.65 -13.61 -3.41
C LYS A 131 0.34 -12.93 -3.06
N ILE A 132 0.39 -11.67 -2.55
CA ILE A 132 -0.79 -10.85 -2.27
C ILE A 132 -1.57 -10.57 -3.57
N GLU A 133 -0.90 -10.12 -4.63
CA GLU A 133 -1.54 -9.81 -5.92
C GLU A 133 -2.14 -11.05 -6.60
N ALA A 134 -1.49 -12.19 -6.47
CA ALA A 134 -1.98 -13.47 -6.98
C ALA A 134 -3.10 -14.08 -6.10
N GLY A 135 -3.37 -13.52 -4.91
CA GLY A 135 -4.31 -14.10 -3.94
C GLY A 135 -3.82 -15.43 -3.32
N THR A 136 -2.52 -15.74 -3.45
CA THR A 136 -1.90 -17.01 -3.01
C THR A 136 -1.14 -16.89 -1.70
N MET A 137 -1.29 -15.78 -0.98
CA MET A 137 -0.68 -15.63 0.34
C MET A 137 -1.38 -16.55 1.33
N GLU A 138 -0.64 -17.55 1.83
CA GLU A 138 -1.13 -18.51 2.80
C GLU A 138 -0.98 -18.00 4.23
N PHE A 139 -1.92 -18.39 5.09
CA PHE A 139 -1.93 -18.12 6.52
C PHE A 139 -2.02 -19.42 7.29
N THR A 140 -1.17 -19.58 8.29
CA THR A 140 -1.15 -20.76 9.17
C THR A 140 -1.59 -20.37 10.57
N PHE A 141 -2.86 -20.60 10.88
CA PHE A 141 -3.43 -20.29 12.19
C PHE A 141 -3.06 -21.33 13.24
N ALA A 142 -2.57 -20.85 14.39
CA ALA A 142 -2.23 -21.67 15.53
C ALA A 142 -2.47 -20.89 16.84
N GLN A 143 -2.69 -21.63 17.94
CA GLN A 143 -2.77 -21.03 19.28
C GLN A 143 -1.44 -20.33 19.58
N THR A 144 -1.49 -19.01 19.80
CA THR A 144 -0.33 -18.17 19.99
C THR A 144 -0.46 -17.38 21.29
N ASP A 145 0.50 -17.49 22.16
CA ASP A 145 0.64 -16.63 23.34
C ASP A 145 1.22 -15.28 22.90
N ILE A 146 0.41 -14.25 23.05
CA ILE A 146 0.77 -12.88 22.62
C ILE A 146 1.81 -12.26 23.54
N ASN A 147 1.82 -12.60 24.83
CA ASN A 147 2.87 -12.11 25.73
C ASN A 147 4.23 -12.65 25.32
N GLU A 148 4.34 -13.97 25.09
CA GLU A 148 5.58 -14.61 24.64
C GLU A 148 6.06 -14.02 23.30
N LEU A 149 5.13 -13.83 22.36
CA LEU A 149 5.42 -13.24 21.06
C LEU A 149 6.01 -11.83 21.18
N MET A 150 5.31 -10.94 21.91
CA MET A 150 5.70 -9.53 22.08
C MET A 150 7.00 -9.39 22.85
N GLU A 151 7.20 -10.18 23.91
CA GLU A 151 8.47 -10.21 24.67
C GLU A 151 9.64 -10.66 23.77
N GLY A 152 9.41 -11.69 22.95
CA GLY A 152 10.41 -12.18 22.00
C GLY A 152 10.82 -11.11 20.98
N ILE A 153 9.84 -10.42 20.40
CA ILE A 153 10.08 -9.34 19.44
C ILE A 153 10.80 -8.16 20.14
N CYS A 154 10.35 -7.76 21.33
CA CYS A 154 10.98 -6.66 22.07
C CYS A 154 12.47 -6.95 22.33
N ARG A 155 12.79 -8.14 22.79
CA ARG A 155 14.17 -8.59 23.05
C ARG A 155 15.01 -8.59 21.77
N GLN A 156 14.48 -9.14 20.68
CA GLN A 156 15.15 -9.13 19.38
C GLN A 156 15.44 -7.71 18.88
N MET A 157 14.49 -6.77 19.06
CA MET A 157 14.67 -5.39 18.65
C MET A 157 15.64 -4.62 19.54
N GLN A 158 15.68 -4.92 20.84
CA GLN A 158 16.69 -4.38 21.77
C GLN A 158 18.12 -4.82 21.38
N GLU A 159 18.30 -6.10 21.04
CA GLU A 159 19.59 -6.63 20.58
C GLU A 159 20.03 -6.02 19.24
N LYS A 160 19.09 -5.76 18.35
CA LYS A 160 19.35 -5.12 17.03
C LYS A 160 19.63 -3.62 17.15
N ASN A 161 19.16 -2.99 18.21
CA ASN A 161 19.32 -1.55 18.42
C ASN A 161 20.78 -1.20 18.72
N SER A 162 21.44 -0.52 17.79
CA SER A 162 22.81 -0.03 17.96
C SER A 162 22.89 1.39 18.53
N SER A 163 21.74 2.07 18.72
CA SER A 163 21.70 3.43 19.26
C SER A 163 21.48 3.40 20.78
N PRO A 164 22.44 3.84 21.61
CA PRO A 164 22.26 3.89 23.07
C PRO A 164 21.24 4.95 23.50
N ASP A 165 20.93 5.91 22.64
CA ASP A 165 19.99 7.02 22.93
C ASP A 165 18.52 6.66 22.67
N VAL A 166 18.23 5.44 22.18
CA VAL A 166 16.86 4.97 21.90
C VAL A 166 16.53 3.78 22.79
N GLN A 167 15.55 3.92 23.65
CA GLN A 167 15.08 2.85 24.51
C GLN A 167 13.87 2.15 23.88
N ILE A 168 13.89 0.80 23.85
CA ILE A 168 12.75 -0.01 23.37
C ILE A 168 12.16 -0.73 24.57
N VAL A 169 10.83 -0.58 24.75
CA VAL A 169 10.13 -1.16 25.90
C VAL A 169 8.80 -1.80 25.49
N PHE A 170 8.46 -2.90 26.15
CA PHE A 170 7.14 -3.51 26.09
C PHE A 170 6.39 -3.12 27.36
N THR A 171 5.41 -2.24 27.25
CA THR A 171 4.79 -1.54 28.39
C THR A 171 3.42 -2.08 28.76
N GLU A 172 2.51 -2.21 27.81
CA GLU A 172 1.11 -2.56 28.06
C GLU A 172 0.82 -3.99 27.61
N ARG A 173 0.30 -4.81 28.52
CA ARG A 173 -0.04 -6.21 28.25
C ARG A 173 -1.18 -6.70 29.15
N ALA A 174 -1.94 -7.68 28.69
CA ALA A 174 -2.86 -8.44 29.53
C ALA A 174 -2.10 -9.51 30.34
N ASN A 175 -2.71 -9.98 31.45
CA ASN A 175 -2.12 -11.05 32.27
C ASN A 175 -1.91 -12.34 31.47
N GLN A 176 -2.84 -12.68 30.60
CA GLN A 176 -2.79 -13.80 29.68
C GLN A 176 -3.57 -13.47 28.41
N CYS A 177 -3.00 -13.75 27.25
CA CYS A 177 -3.66 -13.58 25.97
C CYS A 177 -3.20 -14.66 25.00
N ILE A 178 -4.03 -15.67 24.78
CA ILE A 178 -3.80 -16.73 23.81
C ILE A 178 -4.90 -16.64 22.76
N ILE A 179 -4.52 -16.52 21.49
CA ILE A 179 -5.45 -16.42 20.37
C ILE A 179 -5.04 -17.35 19.23
N ASN A 180 -5.99 -17.68 18.37
CA ASN A 180 -5.73 -18.44 17.17
C ASN A 180 -5.38 -17.45 16.03
N THR A 181 -4.09 -17.35 15.70
CA THR A 181 -3.58 -16.41 14.70
C THR A 181 -2.36 -16.98 13.99
N ASP A 182 -1.95 -16.34 12.89
CA ASP A 182 -0.66 -16.64 12.26
C ASP A 182 0.47 -15.88 12.98
N ARG A 183 1.23 -16.60 13.79
CA ARG A 183 2.36 -16.06 14.58
C ARG A 183 3.37 -15.34 13.70
N ILE A 184 3.68 -15.89 12.52
CA ILE A 184 4.71 -15.34 11.62
C ILE A 184 4.24 -14.02 11.03
N ARG A 185 3.01 -13.99 10.52
CA ARG A 185 2.42 -12.80 9.92
C ARG A 185 2.18 -11.69 10.94
N LEU A 186 1.69 -12.05 12.12
CA LEU A 186 1.53 -11.09 13.23
C LEU A 186 2.88 -10.50 13.65
N SER A 187 3.92 -11.33 13.80
CA SER A 187 5.28 -10.87 14.08
C SER A 187 5.79 -9.92 13.01
N GLN A 188 5.54 -10.23 11.73
CA GLN A 188 5.96 -9.42 10.59
C GLN A 188 5.41 -7.99 10.67
N VAL A 189 4.14 -7.81 11.06
CA VAL A 189 3.53 -6.48 11.25
C VAL A 189 4.23 -5.71 12.37
N ILE A 190 4.39 -6.32 13.53
CA ILE A 190 4.98 -5.67 14.72
C ILE A 190 6.45 -5.31 14.48
N ILE A 191 7.22 -6.23 13.89
CA ILE A 191 8.62 -6.00 13.52
C ILE A 191 8.75 -4.87 12.50
N ASN A 192 7.85 -4.79 11.51
CA ASN A 192 7.85 -3.72 10.52
C ASN A 192 7.61 -2.35 11.17
N PHE A 193 6.62 -2.26 12.06
CA PHE A 193 6.35 -1.02 12.82
C PHE A 193 7.56 -0.62 13.67
N THR A 194 8.17 -1.57 14.37
CA THR A 194 9.32 -1.30 15.25
C THR A 194 10.56 -0.91 14.44
N ASN A 195 10.80 -1.53 13.29
CA ASN A 195 11.90 -1.12 12.39
C ASN A 195 11.68 0.30 11.85
N ASN A 196 10.43 0.68 11.53
CA ASN A 196 10.11 2.04 11.14
C ASN A 196 10.36 3.01 12.30
N ALA A 197 9.91 2.69 13.51
CA ALA A 197 10.16 3.49 14.70
C ALA A 197 11.67 3.70 14.95
N LEU A 198 12.49 2.64 14.89
CA LEU A 198 13.96 2.71 15.03
C LEU A 198 14.61 3.59 13.96
N LYS A 199 14.09 3.53 12.75
CA LYS A 199 14.63 4.29 11.62
C LYS A 199 14.38 5.80 11.73
N PHE A 200 13.28 6.19 12.37
CA PHE A 200 12.86 7.58 12.45
C PHE A 200 13.03 8.21 13.84
N THR A 201 13.52 7.44 14.82
CA THR A 201 13.81 7.92 16.17
C THR A 201 15.33 7.90 16.39
N SER A 202 15.94 9.09 16.42
CA SER A 202 17.38 9.22 16.70
C SER A 202 17.69 9.26 18.21
N LYS A 203 16.72 9.69 19.02
CA LYS A 203 16.83 9.78 20.48
C LYS A 203 15.44 9.72 21.11
N GLY A 204 15.31 8.99 22.22
CA GLY A 204 14.06 8.89 22.98
C GLY A 204 13.62 7.45 23.21
N SER A 205 12.34 7.12 22.97
CA SER A 205 11.81 5.79 23.26
C SER A 205 10.91 5.27 22.16
N ILE A 206 10.86 3.94 22.09
CA ILE A 206 9.91 3.17 21.28
C ILE A 206 9.16 2.27 22.25
N GLU A 207 7.86 2.50 22.35
CA GLU A 207 6.98 1.72 23.20
C GLU A 207 6.14 0.79 22.33
N MET A 208 6.15 -0.50 22.64
CA MET A 208 5.26 -1.48 22.07
C MET A 208 4.31 -2.01 23.14
N GLY A 209 3.11 -2.33 22.74
CA GLY A 209 2.12 -2.85 23.66
C GLY A 209 0.89 -3.40 22.96
N TYR A 210 0.05 -4.05 23.76
CA TYR A 210 -1.28 -4.43 23.32
C TYR A 210 -2.26 -4.39 24.49
N ARG A 211 -3.54 -4.18 24.17
CA ARG A 211 -4.64 -4.26 25.13
C ARG A 211 -5.84 -4.99 24.51
N ILE A 212 -6.63 -5.61 25.37
CA ILE A 212 -7.86 -6.26 24.95
C ILE A 212 -8.99 -5.21 25.09
N GLU A 213 -9.69 -4.97 23.98
CA GLU A 213 -10.88 -4.11 23.96
C GLU A 213 -12.12 -5.01 24.15
N GLU A 214 -12.53 -5.19 25.40
CA GLU A 214 -13.63 -6.11 25.75
C GLU A 214 -14.96 -5.77 25.07
N ALA A 215 -15.22 -4.49 24.79
CA ALA A 215 -16.45 -4.03 24.15
C ALA A 215 -16.60 -4.51 22.69
N SER A 216 -15.52 -4.61 21.96
CA SER A 216 -15.48 -5.06 20.55
C SER A 216 -14.96 -6.48 20.37
N ASP A 217 -14.49 -7.14 21.42
CA ASP A 217 -13.78 -8.43 21.40
C ASP A 217 -12.56 -8.40 20.44
N GLU A 218 -11.85 -7.30 20.45
CA GLU A 218 -10.66 -7.07 19.62
C GLU A 218 -9.42 -6.91 20.48
N ILE A 219 -8.27 -7.18 19.89
CA ILE A 219 -6.97 -6.86 20.48
C ILE A 219 -6.36 -5.71 19.72
N TYR A 220 -6.07 -4.63 20.43
CA TYR A 220 -5.40 -3.44 19.92
C TYR A 220 -3.92 -3.57 20.18
N PHE A 221 -3.12 -3.61 19.11
CA PHE A 221 -1.66 -3.61 19.13
C PHE A 221 -1.14 -2.24 18.71
N TYR A 222 -0.05 -1.80 19.31
CA TYR A 222 0.58 -0.53 18.92
C TYR A 222 2.10 -0.56 19.07
N VAL A 223 2.75 0.27 18.26
CA VAL A 223 4.14 0.69 18.39
C VAL A 223 4.16 2.21 18.31
N LYS A 224 4.58 2.85 19.40
CA LYS A 224 4.66 4.30 19.54
C LYS A 224 6.12 4.73 19.65
N ASP A 225 6.50 5.73 18.88
CA ASP A 225 7.84 6.31 18.86
C ASP A 225 7.82 7.80 19.21
N THR A 226 8.94 8.32 19.67
CA THR A 226 9.18 9.75 19.92
C THR A 226 10.06 10.37 18.84
N GLY A 227 9.94 9.88 17.60
CA GLY A 227 10.74 10.31 16.48
C GLY A 227 10.25 11.60 15.81
N ILE A 228 10.62 11.76 14.54
CA ILE A 228 10.33 12.99 13.77
C ILE A 228 8.85 13.21 13.48
N GLY A 229 8.00 12.18 13.65
CA GLY A 229 6.59 12.24 13.30
C GLY A 229 6.34 12.33 11.79
N ILE A 230 5.05 12.43 11.43
CA ILE A 230 4.54 12.43 10.06
C ILE A 230 3.63 13.65 9.87
N PRO A 231 3.83 14.46 8.79
CA PRO A 231 2.93 15.55 8.44
C PRO A 231 1.49 15.06 8.21
N ALA A 232 0.50 15.83 8.68
CA ALA A 232 -0.92 15.44 8.64
C ALA A 232 -1.46 15.15 7.24
N ASP A 233 -0.95 15.83 6.21
CA ASP A 233 -1.34 15.64 4.79
C ASP A 233 -0.82 14.33 4.19
N LYS A 234 0.06 13.62 4.89
CA LYS A 234 0.69 12.38 4.44
C LYS A 234 0.25 11.14 5.22
N ILE A 235 -0.40 11.31 6.37
CA ILE A 235 -0.72 10.21 7.28
C ILE A 235 -1.65 9.16 6.62
N ASP A 236 -2.62 9.59 5.83
CA ASP A 236 -3.56 8.71 5.14
C ASP A 236 -2.89 7.85 4.06
N LYS A 237 -1.73 8.31 3.56
CA LYS A 237 -1.00 7.68 2.46
C LYS A 237 0.11 6.73 2.89
N VAL A 238 0.45 6.65 4.20
CA VAL A 238 1.58 5.85 4.67
C VAL A 238 1.43 4.35 4.42
N PHE A 239 0.19 3.87 4.29
CA PHE A 239 -0.12 2.48 3.96
C PHE A 239 -0.31 2.22 2.46
N GLU A 240 -0.18 3.25 1.61
CA GLU A 240 -0.17 3.07 0.17
C GLU A 240 1.16 2.48 -0.29
N ARG A 241 1.13 1.73 -1.38
CA ARG A 241 2.32 1.09 -1.96
C ARG A 241 3.28 2.16 -2.48
N PHE A 242 4.58 1.98 -2.19
CA PHE A 242 5.69 2.83 -2.69
C PHE A 242 5.71 4.27 -2.18
N VAL A 243 4.91 4.58 -1.18
CA VAL A 243 4.95 5.89 -0.53
C VAL A 243 6.17 5.96 0.37
N LYS A 244 7.04 6.92 0.11
CA LYS A 244 8.18 7.31 0.95
C LYS A 244 7.97 8.75 1.39
N LEU A 245 7.91 8.98 2.68
CA LEU A 245 7.75 10.33 3.25
C LEU A 245 9.02 11.17 3.06
N ASN A 246 10.17 10.50 3.00
CA ASN A 246 11.47 11.12 2.79
C ASN A 246 12.29 10.25 1.82
N SER A 247 12.67 10.82 0.67
CA SER A 247 13.46 10.13 -0.37
C SER A 247 14.91 9.83 0.05
N PHE A 248 15.43 10.53 1.05
CA PHE A 248 16.79 10.31 1.56
C PHE A 248 16.89 9.13 2.54
N ILE A 249 15.78 8.64 3.07
CA ILE A 249 15.77 7.56 4.03
C ILE A 249 15.55 6.23 3.31
N LYS A 250 16.51 5.29 3.47
CA LYS A 250 16.48 3.95 2.85
C LYS A 250 15.21 3.18 3.23
N GLY A 251 14.55 2.57 2.26
CA GLY A 251 13.40 1.69 2.48
C GLY A 251 12.60 1.48 1.19
N THR A 252 11.87 0.38 1.12
CA THR A 252 11.12 -0.08 -0.05
C THR A 252 9.83 0.67 -0.30
N GLY A 253 9.21 1.23 0.76
CA GLY A 253 7.84 1.74 0.73
C GLY A 253 6.78 0.64 0.59
N LEU A 254 7.16 -0.64 0.78
CA LEU A 254 6.26 -1.79 0.70
C LEU A 254 5.82 -2.30 2.07
N GLY A 255 6.67 -2.19 3.08
CA GLY A 255 6.44 -2.81 4.38
C GLY A 255 5.09 -2.46 5.01
N LEU A 256 4.70 -1.19 5.07
CA LEU A 256 3.40 -0.78 5.63
C LEU A 256 2.21 -1.23 4.77
N ALA A 257 2.36 -1.26 3.44
CA ALA A 257 1.33 -1.77 2.55
C ALA A 257 1.13 -3.29 2.72
N ILE A 258 2.21 -4.04 2.94
CA ILE A 258 2.15 -5.48 3.28
C ILE A 258 1.48 -5.66 4.64
N CYS A 259 1.84 -4.85 5.66
CA CYS A 259 1.20 -4.87 6.97
C CYS A 259 -0.32 -4.69 6.87
N ARG A 260 -0.78 -3.74 6.05
CA ARG A 260 -2.21 -3.51 5.82
C ARG A 260 -2.91 -4.77 5.31
N VAL A 261 -2.36 -5.42 4.29
CA VAL A 261 -2.96 -6.64 3.74
C VAL A 261 -2.95 -7.79 4.76
N ILE A 262 -1.86 -7.95 5.52
CA ILE A 262 -1.79 -8.97 6.57
C ILE A 262 -2.90 -8.73 7.61
N VAL A 263 -3.03 -7.51 8.12
CA VAL A 263 -4.04 -7.17 9.13
C VAL A 263 -5.45 -7.34 8.59
N GLU A 264 -5.74 -6.90 7.36
CA GLU A 264 -7.04 -7.11 6.70
C GLU A 264 -7.37 -8.60 6.54
N ARG A 265 -6.38 -9.44 6.22
CA ARG A 265 -6.54 -10.91 6.13
C ARG A 265 -6.72 -11.59 7.50
N LEU A 266 -6.20 -11.00 8.56
CA LEU A 266 -6.49 -11.43 9.94
C LEU A 266 -7.85 -10.92 10.44
N GLY A 267 -8.66 -10.29 9.57
CA GLY A 267 -9.99 -9.75 9.90
C GLY A 267 -9.94 -8.43 10.65
N GLY A 268 -8.81 -7.74 10.61
CA GLY A 268 -8.55 -6.55 11.41
C GLY A 268 -8.55 -5.24 10.62
N VAL A 269 -8.20 -4.17 11.33
CA VAL A 269 -8.02 -2.81 10.80
C VAL A 269 -6.68 -2.25 11.28
N ILE A 270 -6.06 -1.40 10.46
CA ILE A 270 -4.74 -0.81 10.70
C ILE A 270 -4.82 0.71 10.58
N GLY A 271 -4.04 1.43 11.37
CA GLY A 271 -3.99 2.88 11.35
C GLY A 271 -2.69 3.46 11.90
N ALA A 272 -2.57 4.77 11.78
CA ALA A 272 -1.47 5.53 12.35
C ALA A 272 -1.97 6.88 12.88
N GLU A 273 -1.39 7.31 13.99
CA GLU A 273 -1.56 8.63 14.57
C GLU A 273 -0.19 9.26 14.71
N SER A 274 -0.02 10.48 14.25
CA SER A 274 1.28 11.13 14.30
C SER A 274 1.15 12.65 14.30
N LYS A 275 2.15 13.29 14.90
CA LYS A 275 2.33 14.73 14.82
C LYS A 275 3.79 15.04 14.56
N GLU A 276 4.05 15.86 13.56
CA GLU A 276 5.40 16.25 13.17
C GLU A 276 6.17 16.85 14.35
N GLY A 277 7.34 16.32 14.63
CA GLY A 277 8.19 16.69 15.77
C GLY A 277 7.84 16.03 17.12
N GLU A 278 6.74 15.26 17.21
CA GLU A 278 6.30 14.63 18.48
C GLU A 278 6.34 13.09 18.41
N GLY A 279 6.53 12.52 17.21
CA GLY A 279 6.57 11.07 17.01
C GLY A 279 5.32 10.49 16.37
N SER A 280 5.26 9.16 16.31
CA SER A 280 4.16 8.43 15.66
C SER A 280 3.70 7.26 16.52
N CYS A 281 2.45 6.86 16.33
CA CYS A 281 1.86 5.64 16.86
C CYS A 281 1.25 4.86 15.71
N PHE A 282 1.86 3.75 15.33
CA PHE A 282 1.28 2.80 14.39
C PHE A 282 0.53 1.74 15.17
N TRP A 283 -0.70 1.47 14.78
CA TRP A 283 -1.56 0.54 15.48
C TRP A 283 -2.37 -0.34 14.53
N PHE A 284 -2.80 -1.48 15.04
CA PHE A 284 -3.78 -2.32 14.38
C PHE A 284 -4.65 -3.04 15.40
N LYS A 285 -5.84 -3.45 14.96
CA LYS A 285 -6.76 -4.27 15.74
C LYS A 285 -7.05 -5.55 14.99
N ILE A 286 -7.13 -6.66 15.69
CA ILE A 286 -7.59 -7.94 15.16
C ILE A 286 -8.64 -8.55 16.10
N PRO A 287 -9.59 -9.34 15.58
CA PRO A 287 -10.55 -10.04 16.42
C PRO A 287 -9.84 -11.01 17.36
N ARG A 288 -10.33 -11.11 18.58
CA ARG A 288 -9.84 -12.05 19.59
C ARG A 288 -10.33 -13.47 19.35
N THR A 289 -11.59 -13.61 18.91
CA THR A 289 -12.24 -14.86 18.56
C THR A 289 -12.38 -14.99 17.05
N GLU A 290 -12.15 -16.20 16.52
CA GLU A 290 -12.33 -16.50 15.12
C GLU A 290 -13.79 -16.31 14.68
N ASN A 291 -14.05 -15.26 13.91
CA ASN A 291 -15.07 -15.26 12.88
C ASN A 291 -14.38 -15.36 11.52
N ILE A 292 -13.70 -16.46 11.25
CA ILE A 292 -13.27 -16.78 9.89
C ILE A 292 -14.48 -17.40 9.20
N GLU A 293 -15.30 -16.58 8.57
CA GLU A 293 -16.20 -17.06 7.51
C GLU A 293 -15.32 -17.69 6.42
N LYS A 294 -15.64 -18.96 6.15
CA LYS A 294 -14.99 -19.80 5.14
C LYS A 294 -15.24 -19.29 3.73
#